data_28d513d8649458bc34caa862598cdf9b
#
_entry.id   28d513d8649458bc34caa862598cdf9b
#
_cell.length_a   1.000
_cell.length_b   1.000
_cell.length_c   1.000
_cell.angle_alpha   90.00
_cell.angle_beta   90.00
_cell.angle_gamma   90.00
#
_symmetry.space_group_name_H-M   'P 1'
#
loop_
_entity.id
_entity.type
_entity.pdbx_description
1 polymer ?
#
loop_
_entity_poly.entity_id
_entity_poly.type
_entity_poly.pdbx_seq_one_letter_code
_entity_poly.pdbx_strand_id
1 'polypeptide(L)'
;MKEDRVINVFYHDRLVGTLAMTNERKAAFEYADEWLENGFSISPFSLPLEKKVCVPVKEYFNGLWGVFADSLPDAWGQLLLDRMLKEKGHNIDNVSMLDRLAIVGESGMGALTYRPEWDMPKQEKLSSLDELSEQCQKILNTEYSDKLDELYRLGGTSGGARPKIMTKIDGEDWIIKFPAHVDGKNAGLMEYRYSQCAKQCGIDMEETRLFPSDICDGYFGTKRFDRKNDSFGEHRIHMLTAAALLELDFRQPNMDYHQLMKLTKILTRDNKHDIENMYRRMCFNVFAHNRDDHSKNFTFIYDENNDGWRLSPAYDLTYSTTYYGEHTTTVDGNGRNPGIKELTAVGTAAGMEKDICTKIAYDIEKCVKNELDGN
;
A
#
# COMPACT_ATOMS: atom_id res chain seq x y z
N MET A 1 13.90 29.84 3.43
CA MET A 1 15.16 29.46 2.75
C MET A 1 14.79 28.55 1.60
N LYS A 2 14.93 29.01 0.38
CA LYS A 2 14.80 28.15 -0.81
C LYS A 2 16.21 27.68 -1.15
N GLU A 3 16.73 26.72 -0.45
CA GLU A 3 17.80 25.91 -1.00
C GLU A 3 17.13 24.86 -1.86
N ASP A 4 17.61 24.71 -3.09
CA ASP A 4 17.21 23.64 -4.00
C ASP A 4 17.55 22.33 -3.31
N ARG A 5 16.54 21.72 -2.66
CA ARG A 5 16.76 20.53 -1.86
C ARG A 5 17.05 19.37 -2.77
N VAL A 6 18.15 18.70 -2.51
CA VAL A 6 18.55 17.46 -3.17
C VAL A 6 18.37 16.33 -2.17
N ILE A 7 17.73 15.25 -2.58
CA ILE A 7 17.49 14.04 -1.78
C ILE A 7 18.16 12.86 -2.45
N ASN A 8 19.02 12.17 -1.73
CA ASN A 8 19.58 10.91 -2.15
C ASN A 8 18.63 9.77 -1.80
N VAL A 9 18.39 8.92 -2.77
CA VAL A 9 17.56 7.71 -2.64
C VAL A 9 18.47 6.52 -2.45
N PHE A 10 18.21 5.73 -1.40
CA PHE A 10 18.97 4.52 -1.10
C PHE A 10 18.07 3.30 -1.17
N TYR A 11 18.66 2.19 -1.53
CA TYR A 11 18.12 0.84 -1.41
C TYR A 11 19.06 0.04 -0.53
N HIS A 12 18.59 -0.33 0.65
CA HIS A 12 19.46 -0.69 1.76
C HIS A 12 20.49 0.43 1.98
N ASP A 13 21.78 0.18 1.99
CA ASP A 13 22.83 1.19 2.13
C ASP A 13 23.47 1.63 0.78
N ARG A 14 22.91 1.17 -0.35
CA ARG A 14 23.42 1.50 -1.68
C ARG A 14 22.69 2.73 -2.25
N LEU A 15 23.45 3.68 -2.76
CA LEU A 15 22.88 4.85 -3.43
C LEU A 15 22.24 4.44 -4.76
N VAL A 16 20.92 4.62 -4.87
CA VAL A 16 20.15 4.36 -6.09
C VAL A 16 20.27 5.54 -7.05
N GLY A 17 20.17 6.73 -6.53
CA GLY A 17 20.19 7.95 -7.34
C GLY A 17 19.78 9.18 -6.53
N THR A 18 19.54 10.26 -7.24
CA THR A 18 19.32 11.57 -6.65
C THR A 18 18.04 12.22 -7.19
N LEU A 19 17.26 12.80 -6.29
CA LEU A 19 16.10 13.64 -6.59
C LEU A 19 16.44 15.11 -6.40
N ALA A 20 16.06 15.94 -7.37
CA ALA A 20 16.18 17.39 -7.29
C ALA A 20 14.90 18.06 -7.79
N MET A 21 14.48 19.14 -7.13
CA MET A 21 13.28 19.87 -7.53
C MET A 21 13.58 20.79 -8.72
N THR A 22 12.79 20.68 -9.77
CA THR A 22 12.83 21.62 -10.91
C THR A 22 12.08 22.91 -10.59
N ASN A 23 12.29 23.96 -11.41
CA ASN A 23 11.54 25.22 -11.30
C ASN A 23 10.03 25.05 -11.47
N GLU A 24 9.58 23.97 -12.14
CA GLU A 24 8.18 23.61 -12.33
C GLU A 24 7.60 22.80 -11.17
N ARG A 25 8.34 22.67 -10.07
CA ARG A 25 7.98 21.85 -8.88
C ARG A 25 7.81 20.36 -9.19
N LYS A 26 8.60 19.85 -10.13
CA LYS A 26 8.69 18.42 -10.44
C LYS A 26 10.00 17.85 -9.90
N ALA A 27 9.95 16.68 -9.31
CA ALA A 27 11.13 15.99 -8.80
C ALA A 27 11.83 15.23 -9.93
N ALA A 28 12.88 15.84 -10.49
CA ALA A 28 13.75 15.15 -11.43
C ALA A 28 14.56 14.10 -10.71
N PHE A 29 14.72 12.92 -11.34
CA PHE A 29 15.49 11.80 -10.81
C PHE A 29 16.58 11.38 -11.78
N GLU A 30 17.76 11.06 -11.26
CA GLU A 30 18.86 10.48 -12.00
C GLU A 30 19.45 9.31 -11.19
N TYR A 31 19.69 8.16 -11.86
CA TYR A 31 20.37 7.03 -11.24
C TYR A 31 21.85 7.34 -10.99
N ALA A 32 22.39 6.85 -9.88
CA ALA A 32 23.81 6.85 -9.61
C ALA A 32 24.57 5.91 -10.57
N ASP A 33 25.79 6.29 -10.97
CA ASP A 33 26.59 5.48 -11.90
C ASP A 33 26.84 4.05 -11.38
N GLU A 34 27.14 3.89 -10.09
CA GLU A 34 27.32 2.59 -9.45
C GLU A 34 26.02 1.72 -9.45
N TRP A 35 24.86 2.38 -9.33
CA TRP A 35 23.58 1.67 -9.43
C TRP A 35 23.27 1.22 -10.84
N LEU A 36 23.64 2.01 -11.84
CA LEU A 36 23.49 1.63 -13.25
C LEU A 36 24.29 0.37 -13.63
N GLU A 37 25.42 0.14 -12.97
CA GLU A 37 26.27 -1.02 -13.21
C GLU A 37 25.71 -2.32 -12.59
N ASN A 38 25.18 -2.24 -11.34
CA ASN A 38 24.88 -3.38 -10.51
C ASN A 38 23.50 -3.34 -9.84
N GLY A 39 22.63 -2.44 -10.27
CA GLY A 39 21.29 -2.26 -9.74
C GLY A 39 20.21 -2.80 -10.68
N PHE A 40 18.98 -2.46 -10.35
CA PHE A 40 17.79 -2.77 -11.16
C PHE A 40 16.93 -1.51 -11.33
N SER A 41 15.98 -1.54 -12.27
CA SER A 41 15.00 -0.46 -12.40
C SER A 41 14.05 -0.46 -11.21
N ILE A 42 14.09 0.60 -10.40
CA ILE A 42 13.18 0.75 -9.25
C ILE A 42 11.72 0.99 -9.65
N SER A 43 11.45 1.31 -10.92
CA SER A 43 10.12 1.43 -11.50
C SER A 43 10.18 1.08 -12.99
N PRO A 44 9.94 -0.19 -13.36
CA PRO A 44 10.30 -0.72 -14.69
C PRO A 44 9.62 -0.03 -15.87
N PHE A 45 8.47 0.61 -15.65
CA PHE A 45 7.74 1.31 -16.73
C PHE A 45 8.03 2.81 -16.78
N SER A 46 8.38 3.42 -15.65
CA SER A 46 8.54 4.88 -15.54
C SER A 46 10.00 5.33 -15.50
N LEU A 47 10.87 4.52 -14.89
CA LEU A 47 12.28 4.82 -14.67
C LEU A 47 13.15 3.65 -15.17
N PRO A 48 13.30 3.48 -16.48
CA PRO A 48 14.20 2.46 -17.03
C PRO A 48 15.64 2.71 -16.52
N LEU A 49 16.41 1.62 -16.36
CA LEU A 49 17.79 1.69 -15.86
C LEU A 49 18.72 2.28 -16.93
N GLU A 50 18.71 3.59 -17.07
CA GLU A 50 19.45 4.35 -18.06
C GLU A 50 20.11 5.60 -17.43
N LYS A 51 21.27 5.99 -17.93
CA LYS A 51 21.94 7.25 -17.53
C LYS A 51 21.21 8.45 -18.15
N LYS A 52 20.21 8.95 -17.43
CA LYS A 52 19.32 10.00 -17.91
C LYS A 52 18.65 10.71 -16.74
N VAL A 53 18.53 12.03 -16.83
CA VAL A 53 17.65 12.78 -15.94
C VAL A 53 16.20 12.58 -16.37
N CYS A 54 15.42 11.97 -15.51
CA CYS A 54 13.99 11.69 -15.73
C CYS A 54 13.13 12.70 -14.97
N VAL A 55 12.23 13.40 -15.69
CA VAL A 55 11.29 14.36 -15.10
C VAL A 55 9.87 13.85 -15.24
N PRO A 56 9.02 13.84 -14.18
CA PRO A 56 7.65 13.40 -14.27
C PRO A 56 6.85 14.19 -15.32
N VAL A 57 6.13 13.48 -16.16
CA VAL A 57 5.24 14.08 -17.17
C VAL A 57 3.86 14.33 -16.59
N LYS A 58 3.37 13.36 -15.79
CA LYS A 58 2.06 13.41 -15.15
C LYS A 58 2.14 14.12 -13.79
N GLU A 59 1.05 14.78 -13.39
CA GLU A 59 0.99 15.54 -12.14
C GLU A 59 0.21 14.84 -11.02
N TYR A 60 -0.14 13.57 -11.21
CA TYR A 60 -0.99 12.81 -10.27
C TYR A 60 -0.40 12.64 -8.87
N PHE A 61 0.93 12.72 -8.76
CA PHE A 61 1.66 12.56 -7.52
C PHE A 61 2.33 13.86 -7.04
N ASN A 62 1.72 15.01 -7.32
CA ASN A 62 2.22 16.33 -6.92
C ASN A 62 3.67 16.59 -7.41
N GLY A 63 3.99 16.15 -8.63
CA GLY A 63 5.30 16.33 -9.24
C GLY A 63 6.34 15.26 -8.88
N LEU A 64 5.97 14.19 -8.16
CA LEU A 64 6.81 13.00 -7.98
C LEU A 64 6.54 11.95 -9.06
N TRP A 65 7.47 11.02 -9.21
CA TRP A 65 7.23 9.71 -9.80
C TRP A 65 6.45 8.82 -8.83
N GLY A 66 5.59 7.93 -9.35
CA GLY A 66 4.79 7.04 -8.55
C GLY A 66 5.59 6.22 -7.54
N VAL A 67 6.79 5.76 -7.90
CA VAL A 67 7.68 4.99 -7.01
C VAL A 67 8.06 5.76 -5.73
N PHE A 68 8.28 7.06 -5.82
CA PHE A 68 8.57 7.89 -4.65
C PHE A 68 7.30 8.30 -3.92
N ALA A 69 6.20 8.47 -4.65
CA ALA A 69 4.90 8.76 -4.06
C ALA A 69 4.38 7.60 -3.20
N ASP A 70 4.67 6.34 -3.55
CA ASP A 70 4.32 5.17 -2.73
C ASP A 70 5.05 5.13 -1.37
N SER A 71 6.15 5.86 -1.22
CA SER A 71 6.84 6.02 0.07
C SER A 71 6.20 7.09 0.94
N LEU A 72 5.38 7.99 0.38
CA LEU A 72 4.72 9.05 1.13
C LEU A 72 3.46 8.52 1.84
N PRO A 73 3.12 9.11 2.98
CA PRO A 73 1.90 8.78 3.68
C PRO A 73 0.66 9.14 2.85
N ASP A 74 -0.36 8.28 2.94
CA ASP A 74 -1.71 8.58 2.47
C ASP A 74 -2.51 9.40 3.50
N ALA A 75 -3.83 9.46 3.35
CA ALA A 75 -4.69 10.38 4.08
C ALA A 75 -4.50 10.38 5.60
N TRP A 76 -4.40 9.20 6.25
CA TRP A 76 -4.17 9.12 7.70
C TRP A 76 -2.79 9.66 8.08
N GLY A 77 -1.74 9.12 7.48
CA GLY A 77 -0.38 9.55 7.78
C GLY A 77 -0.11 11.01 7.39
N GLN A 78 -0.74 11.49 6.30
CA GLN A 78 -0.67 12.89 5.92
C GLN A 78 -1.33 13.80 6.95
N LEU A 79 -2.49 13.40 7.50
CA LEU A 79 -3.15 14.14 8.59
C LEU A 79 -2.24 14.27 9.83
N LEU A 80 -1.58 13.17 10.23
CA LEU A 80 -0.64 13.18 11.33
C LEU A 80 0.56 14.09 11.05
N LEU A 81 1.16 13.96 9.87
CA LEU A 81 2.30 14.77 9.44
C LEU A 81 1.96 16.26 9.44
N ASP A 82 0.86 16.63 8.83
CA ASP A 82 0.45 18.03 8.70
C ASP A 82 0.14 18.67 10.06
N ARG A 83 -0.46 17.91 10.99
CA ARG A 83 -0.67 18.38 12.37
C ARG A 83 0.64 18.55 13.13
N MET A 84 1.52 17.56 13.07
CA MET A 84 2.83 17.62 13.72
C MET A 84 3.65 18.82 13.23
N LEU A 85 3.66 19.05 11.92
CA LEU A 85 4.36 20.20 11.33
C LEU A 85 3.78 21.54 11.81
N LYS A 86 2.44 21.66 11.89
CA LYS A 86 1.76 22.84 12.42
C LYS A 86 2.10 23.10 13.89
N GLU A 87 2.08 22.07 14.73
CA GLU A 87 2.44 22.19 16.15
C GLU A 87 3.89 22.64 16.34
N LYS A 88 4.79 22.20 15.44
CA LYS A 88 6.19 22.65 15.42
C LYS A 88 6.39 24.02 14.75
N GLY A 89 5.32 24.72 14.37
CA GLY A 89 5.35 26.07 13.81
C GLY A 89 5.72 26.14 12.31
N HIS A 90 5.69 25.01 11.61
CA HIS A 90 5.96 25.00 10.16
C HIS A 90 4.70 25.37 9.37
N ASN A 91 4.86 26.20 8.34
CA ASN A 91 3.81 26.42 7.35
C ASN A 91 3.82 25.26 6.34
N ILE A 92 2.73 24.47 6.32
CA ILE A 92 2.59 23.28 5.47
C ILE A 92 2.71 23.62 3.98
N ASP A 93 2.21 24.77 3.55
CA ASP A 93 2.27 25.20 2.15
C ASP A 93 3.70 25.38 1.62
N ASN A 94 4.65 25.54 2.55
CA ASN A 94 6.08 25.68 2.24
C ASN A 94 6.85 24.34 2.29
N VAL A 95 6.19 23.24 2.68
CA VAL A 95 6.81 21.91 2.75
C VAL A 95 6.68 21.23 1.39
N SER A 96 7.80 21.09 0.69
CA SER A 96 7.86 20.45 -0.62
C SER A 96 7.67 18.92 -0.52
N MET A 97 7.43 18.25 -1.65
CA MET A 97 7.39 16.80 -1.70
C MET A 97 8.74 16.16 -1.32
N LEU A 98 9.85 16.78 -1.65
CA LEU A 98 11.18 16.33 -1.21
C LEU A 98 11.37 16.49 0.29
N ASP A 99 10.83 17.56 0.90
CA ASP A 99 10.80 17.68 2.36
C ASP A 99 10.02 16.55 3.01
N ARG A 100 8.87 16.18 2.44
CA ARG A 100 8.06 15.07 2.93
C ARG A 100 8.81 13.73 2.83
N LEU A 101 9.54 13.48 1.74
CA LEU A 101 10.41 12.31 1.60
C LEU A 101 11.54 12.29 2.63
N ALA A 102 12.16 13.46 2.91
CA ALA A 102 13.18 13.58 3.96
C ALA A 102 12.61 13.30 5.37
N ILE A 103 11.35 13.68 5.61
CA ILE A 103 10.67 13.38 6.88
C ILE A 103 10.33 11.87 6.98
N VAL A 104 9.95 11.25 5.88
CA VAL A 104 9.78 9.77 5.82
C VAL A 104 11.09 9.07 6.13
N GLY A 105 12.21 9.53 5.54
CA GLY A 105 13.54 8.98 5.79
C GLY A 105 13.59 7.46 5.62
N GLU A 106 13.83 6.75 6.72
CA GLU A 106 13.86 5.29 6.79
C GLU A 106 12.52 4.65 7.22
N SER A 107 11.52 5.42 7.64
CA SER A 107 10.28 4.88 8.22
C SER A 107 9.24 4.40 7.20
N GLY A 108 9.44 4.69 5.90
CA GLY A 108 8.50 4.39 4.83
C GLY A 108 8.22 2.90 4.58
N MET A 109 7.17 2.66 3.79
CA MET A 109 6.89 1.33 3.24
C MET A 109 7.93 0.97 2.17
N GLY A 110 8.15 -0.33 1.96
CA GLY A 110 9.12 -0.81 0.99
C GLY A 110 10.58 -0.66 1.44
N ALA A 111 11.51 -0.71 0.49
CA ALA A 111 12.95 -0.72 0.76
C ALA A 111 13.66 0.62 0.46
N LEU A 112 13.00 1.56 -0.21
CA LEU A 112 13.63 2.84 -0.49
C LEU A 112 13.70 3.71 0.77
N THR A 113 14.85 4.41 0.95
CA THR A 113 15.08 5.37 2.04
C THR A 113 15.63 6.66 1.47
N TYR A 114 15.49 7.76 2.23
CA TYR A 114 15.73 9.11 1.75
C TYR A 114 16.66 9.87 2.69
N ARG A 115 17.75 10.44 2.16
CA ARG A 115 18.72 11.21 2.96
C ARG A 115 19.03 12.56 2.30
N PRO A 116 19.22 13.66 3.07
CA PRO A 116 19.25 13.70 4.53
C PRO A 116 17.85 13.54 5.13
N GLU A 117 17.77 12.88 6.28
CA GLU A 117 16.55 12.73 7.06
C GLU A 117 16.30 13.95 7.97
N TRP A 118 15.03 14.13 8.33
CA TRP A 118 14.68 14.98 9.45
C TRP A 118 14.89 14.21 10.76
N ASP A 119 15.54 14.87 11.72
CA ASP A 119 15.74 14.29 13.05
C ASP A 119 14.39 14.25 13.80
N MET A 120 13.89 13.04 14.03
CA MET A 120 12.65 12.79 14.75
C MET A 120 12.97 12.24 16.14
N PRO A 121 12.31 12.74 17.21
CA PRO A 121 12.53 12.26 18.56
C PRO A 121 12.29 10.74 18.68
N LYS A 122 13.22 10.02 19.28
CA LYS A 122 13.04 8.60 19.61
C LYS A 122 12.27 8.48 20.91
N GLN A 123 11.27 7.58 20.95
CA GLN A 123 10.52 7.27 22.17
C GLN A 123 10.83 5.85 22.60
N GLU A 124 10.98 5.66 23.92
CA GLU A 124 11.44 4.37 24.46
C GLU A 124 10.27 3.45 24.87
N LYS A 125 9.06 3.98 25.08
CA LYS A 125 7.93 3.18 25.56
C LYS A 125 6.72 3.34 24.67
N LEU A 126 6.15 2.20 24.25
CA LEU A 126 4.91 2.15 23.47
C LEU A 126 3.70 2.23 24.39
N SER A 127 2.73 3.08 24.07
CA SER A 127 1.41 3.11 24.69
C SER A 127 0.60 1.84 24.38
N SER A 128 -0.43 1.53 25.18
CA SER A 128 -1.32 0.41 24.88
C SER A 128 -2.10 0.63 23.58
N LEU A 129 -2.56 -0.45 22.94
CA LEU A 129 -3.35 -0.35 21.71
C LEU A 129 -4.66 0.43 21.94
N ASP A 130 -5.30 0.24 23.08
CA ASP A 130 -6.53 0.96 23.44
C ASP A 130 -6.26 2.46 23.61
N GLU A 131 -5.18 2.84 24.32
CA GLU A 131 -4.76 4.23 24.46
C GLU A 131 -4.48 4.87 23.08
N LEU A 132 -3.72 4.19 22.21
CA LEU A 132 -3.43 4.67 20.88
C LEU A 132 -4.71 4.81 20.02
N SER A 133 -5.64 3.87 20.15
CA SER A 133 -6.94 3.93 19.47
C SER A 133 -7.75 5.15 19.91
N GLU A 134 -7.85 5.42 21.21
CA GLU A 134 -8.52 6.60 21.75
C GLU A 134 -7.88 7.91 21.25
N GLN A 135 -6.55 7.97 21.21
CA GLN A 135 -5.84 9.14 20.69
C GLN A 135 -6.07 9.34 19.19
N CYS A 136 -6.16 8.24 18.40
CA CYS A 136 -6.57 8.32 17.01
C CYS A 136 -7.96 8.94 16.85
N GLN A 137 -8.93 8.57 17.72
CA GLN A 137 -10.27 9.16 17.68
C GLN A 137 -10.25 10.67 17.98
N LYS A 138 -9.46 11.13 18.98
CA LYS A 138 -9.27 12.56 19.24
C LYS A 138 -8.74 13.29 18.01
N ILE A 139 -7.73 12.72 17.34
CA ILE A 139 -7.18 13.31 16.13
C ILE A 139 -8.23 13.39 15.01
N LEU A 140 -9.02 12.35 14.79
CA LEU A 140 -10.09 12.37 13.78
C LEU A 140 -11.17 13.42 14.10
N ASN A 141 -11.49 13.62 15.40
CA ASN A 141 -12.44 14.62 15.87
C ASN A 141 -11.86 16.05 15.91
N THR A 142 -10.64 16.26 15.43
CA THR A 142 -9.95 17.55 15.48
C THR A 142 -9.67 18.04 16.92
N GLU A 143 -9.61 17.12 17.87
CA GLU A 143 -9.26 17.37 19.26
C GLU A 143 -7.72 17.32 19.45
N TYR A 144 -7.27 17.86 20.58
CA TYR A 144 -5.86 17.79 20.97
C TYR A 144 -5.49 16.37 21.39
N SER A 145 -4.30 15.91 20.97
CA SER A 145 -3.70 14.64 21.36
C SER A 145 -2.27 14.88 21.84
N ASP A 146 -1.96 14.45 23.05
CA ASP A 146 -0.61 14.47 23.62
C ASP A 146 0.30 13.35 23.06
N LYS A 147 -0.25 12.48 22.20
CA LYS A 147 0.42 11.35 21.56
C LYS A 147 0.66 11.55 20.05
N LEU A 148 0.52 12.76 19.54
CA LEU A 148 0.62 13.02 18.10
C LEU A 148 1.99 12.59 17.54
N ASP A 149 3.10 12.91 18.21
CA ASP A 149 4.44 12.50 17.79
C ASP A 149 4.61 10.97 17.83
N GLU A 150 4.04 10.28 18.82
CA GLU A 150 4.03 8.81 18.89
C GLU A 150 3.24 8.20 17.75
N LEU A 151 2.02 8.66 17.51
CA LEU A 151 1.16 8.18 16.42
C LEU A 151 1.78 8.44 15.05
N TYR A 152 2.40 9.62 14.85
CA TYR A 152 3.10 9.91 13.61
C TYR A 152 4.26 8.94 13.38
N ARG A 153 5.10 8.71 14.39
CA ARG A 153 6.23 7.80 14.28
C ARG A 153 5.80 6.36 13.98
N LEU A 154 4.69 5.90 14.58
CA LEU A 154 4.18 4.55 14.39
C LEU A 154 3.36 4.38 13.12
N GLY A 155 2.58 5.39 12.71
CA GLY A 155 1.61 5.27 11.64
C GLY A 155 1.71 6.31 10.54
N GLY A 156 2.54 7.34 10.73
CA GLY A 156 2.62 8.50 9.83
C GLY A 156 3.16 8.21 8.43
N THR A 157 3.75 7.06 8.20
CA THR A 157 4.26 6.64 6.88
C THR A 157 3.46 5.46 6.31
N SER A 158 2.36 5.07 6.95
CA SER A 158 1.49 4.01 6.46
C SER A 158 0.57 4.50 5.34
N GLY A 159 0.24 3.60 4.40
CA GLY A 159 -0.76 3.85 3.36
C GLY A 159 -2.21 3.79 3.89
N GLY A 160 -3.15 4.39 3.13
CA GLY A 160 -4.59 4.32 3.38
C GLY A 160 -5.14 5.40 4.32
N ALA A 161 -6.47 5.44 4.45
CA ALA A 161 -7.19 6.52 5.14
C ALA A 161 -7.54 6.20 6.60
N ARG A 162 -7.64 4.92 6.98
CA ARG A 162 -8.01 4.52 8.34
C ARG A 162 -6.84 4.59 9.30
N PRO A 163 -7.08 4.96 10.59
CA PRO A 163 -6.05 4.98 11.61
C PRO A 163 -5.34 3.63 11.72
N LYS A 164 -4.02 3.67 11.75
CA LYS A 164 -3.20 2.46 11.91
C LYS A 164 -1.81 2.80 12.43
N ILE A 165 -1.15 1.80 12.95
CA ILE A 165 0.25 1.86 13.38
C ILE A 165 1.04 0.70 12.75
N MET A 166 2.33 0.91 12.62
CA MET A 166 3.32 -0.09 12.28
C MET A 166 4.22 -0.30 13.49
N THR A 167 4.27 -1.50 14.01
CA THR A 167 5.01 -1.80 15.25
C THR A 167 5.52 -3.22 15.26
N LYS A 168 6.53 -3.50 16.09
CA LYS A 168 7.03 -4.86 16.32
C LYS A 168 6.29 -5.51 17.48
N ILE A 169 5.79 -6.72 17.26
CA ILE A 169 5.21 -7.59 18.28
C ILE A 169 5.84 -8.96 18.13
N ASP A 170 6.39 -9.48 19.23
CA ASP A 170 7.10 -10.78 19.25
C ASP A 170 8.25 -10.86 18.23
N GLY A 171 8.91 -9.73 17.93
CA GLY A 171 10.02 -9.64 16.97
C GLY A 171 9.59 -9.53 15.51
N GLU A 172 8.29 -9.58 15.20
CA GLU A 172 7.72 -9.49 13.87
C GLU A 172 7.11 -8.11 13.61
N ASP A 173 7.15 -7.65 12.36
CA ASP A 173 6.61 -6.35 11.96
C ASP A 173 5.13 -6.45 11.60
N TRP A 174 4.31 -5.67 12.28
CA TRP A 174 2.85 -5.66 12.14
C TRP A 174 2.33 -4.29 11.72
N ILE A 175 1.24 -4.31 10.94
CA ILE A 175 0.33 -3.18 10.76
C ILE A 175 -0.91 -3.49 11.59
N ILE A 176 -1.26 -2.61 12.53
CA ILE A 176 -2.48 -2.74 13.36
C ILE A 176 -3.42 -1.60 13.01
N LYS A 177 -4.66 -1.92 12.66
CA LYS A 177 -5.68 -0.96 12.28
C LYS A 177 -6.63 -0.67 13.44
N PHE A 178 -6.96 0.60 13.60
CA PHE A 178 -7.94 1.07 14.58
C PHE A 178 -9.24 1.48 13.88
N PRO A 179 -10.41 1.28 14.52
CA PRO A 179 -11.67 1.76 13.98
C PRO A 179 -11.64 3.28 13.78
N ALA A 180 -12.22 3.80 12.70
CA ALA A 180 -12.56 5.20 12.59
C ALA A 180 -13.90 5.46 13.32
N HIS A 181 -14.23 6.75 13.57
CA HIS A 181 -15.46 7.10 14.30
C HIS A 181 -16.75 6.57 13.63
N VAL A 182 -16.74 6.45 12.31
CA VAL A 182 -17.86 5.93 11.53
C VAL A 182 -17.93 4.40 11.49
N ASP A 183 -16.88 3.73 11.94
CA ASP A 183 -16.81 2.28 11.98
C ASP A 183 -17.44 1.76 13.30
N GLY A 184 -18.11 0.62 13.22
CA GLY A 184 -18.61 -0.06 14.42
C GLY A 184 -17.47 -0.65 15.27
N LYS A 185 -17.79 -1.03 16.52
CA LYS A 185 -16.83 -1.69 17.42
C LYS A 185 -16.29 -3.01 16.88
N ASN A 186 -16.99 -3.62 15.92
CA ASN A 186 -16.65 -4.89 15.30
C ASN A 186 -15.80 -4.74 14.02
N ALA A 187 -15.37 -3.53 13.65
CA ALA A 187 -14.64 -3.30 12.39
C ALA A 187 -13.38 -4.17 12.27
N GLY A 188 -12.57 -4.27 13.33
CA GLY A 188 -11.39 -5.13 13.35
C GLY A 188 -11.71 -6.61 13.23
N LEU A 189 -12.76 -7.07 13.93
CA LEU A 189 -13.25 -8.45 13.84
C LEU A 189 -13.75 -8.77 12.42
N MET A 190 -14.46 -7.85 11.78
CA MET A 190 -14.95 -8.05 10.41
C MET A 190 -13.80 -8.16 9.42
N GLU A 191 -12.81 -7.27 9.47
CA GLU A 191 -11.63 -7.36 8.60
C GLU A 191 -10.84 -8.66 8.83
N TYR A 192 -10.74 -9.11 10.10
CA TYR A 192 -10.14 -10.40 10.41
C TYR A 192 -10.91 -11.57 9.77
N ARG A 193 -12.25 -11.60 9.86
CA ARG A 193 -13.08 -12.63 9.21
C ARG A 193 -12.91 -12.64 7.69
N TYR A 194 -12.88 -11.46 7.07
CA TYR A 194 -12.62 -11.34 5.63
C TYR A 194 -11.26 -11.90 5.25
N SER A 195 -10.23 -11.63 6.06
CA SER A 195 -8.89 -12.17 5.83
C SER A 195 -8.84 -13.69 5.92
N GLN A 196 -9.58 -14.29 6.87
CA GLN A 196 -9.66 -15.74 6.99
C GLN A 196 -10.43 -16.37 5.81
N CYS A 197 -11.54 -15.76 5.39
CA CYS A 197 -12.28 -16.19 4.21
C CYS A 197 -11.43 -16.10 2.94
N ALA A 198 -10.67 -15.01 2.75
CA ALA A 198 -9.77 -14.86 1.61
C ALA A 198 -8.69 -15.97 1.57
N LYS A 199 -8.11 -16.32 2.71
CA LYS A 199 -7.17 -17.46 2.81
C LYS A 199 -7.83 -18.79 2.44
N GLN A 200 -9.07 -19.04 2.88
CA GLN A 200 -9.83 -20.23 2.49
C GLN A 200 -10.15 -20.25 0.99
N CYS A 201 -10.30 -19.08 0.36
CA CYS A 201 -10.43 -18.93 -1.09
C CYS A 201 -9.12 -19.15 -1.87
N GLY A 202 -8.02 -19.50 -1.18
CA GLY A 202 -6.70 -19.73 -1.78
C GLY A 202 -6.00 -18.45 -2.24
N ILE A 203 -6.30 -17.33 -1.60
CA ILE A 203 -5.61 -16.06 -1.82
C ILE A 203 -4.39 -15.99 -0.89
N ASP A 204 -3.24 -15.66 -1.46
CA ASP A 204 -2.03 -15.44 -0.68
C ASP A 204 -2.19 -14.18 0.18
N MET A 205 -2.09 -14.37 1.49
CA MET A 205 -2.12 -13.30 2.49
C MET A 205 -1.09 -13.56 3.57
N GLU A 206 -0.56 -12.49 4.13
CA GLU A 206 0.26 -12.60 5.33
C GLU A 206 -0.51 -13.12 6.54
N GLU A 207 0.20 -13.45 7.61
CA GLU A 207 -0.42 -13.78 8.88
C GLU A 207 -1.27 -12.60 9.37
N THR A 208 -2.50 -12.90 9.79
CA THR A 208 -3.41 -11.92 10.37
C THR A 208 -3.82 -12.35 11.77
N ARG A 209 -3.97 -11.40 12.68
CA ARG A 209 -4.43 -11.59 14.07
C ARG A 209 -5.52 -10.59 14.42
N LEU A 210 -6.38 -11.02 15.34
CA LEU A 210 -7.26 -10.13 16.06
C LEU A 210 -6.63 -9.85 17.44
N PHE A 211 -6.08 -8.65 17.61
CA PHE A 211 -5.49 -8.22 18.88
C PHE A 211 -6.57 -7.85 19.87
N PRO A 212 -6.46 -8.28 21.15
CA PRO A 212 -7.50 -8.01 22.15
C PRO A 212 -7.62 -6.53 22.47
N SER A 213 -8.82 -6.11 22.83
CA SER A 213 -9.18 -4.75 23.25
C SER A 213 -10.25 -4.81 24.32
N ASP A 214 -10.21 -3.86 25.28
CA ASP A 214 -11.25 -3.67 26.28
C ASP A 214 -12.37 -2.72 25.80
N ILE A 215 -12.16 -2.01 24.68
CA ILE A 215 -13.08 -0.98 24.17
C ILE A 215 -13.77 -1.32 22.86
N CYS A 216 -13.32 -2.36 22.15
CA CYS A 216 -13.93 -2.86 20.92
C CYS A 216 -13.77 -4.39 20.80
N ASP A 217 -14.31 -5.01 19.73
CA ASP A 217 -14.26 -6.46 19.52
C ASP A 217 -12.86 -6.97 19.07
N GLY A 218 -11.88 -6.10 19.10
CA GLY A 218 -10.48 -6.35 18.78
C GLY A 218 -9.97 -5.54 17.60
N TYR A 219 -8.63 -5.44 17.52
CA TYR A 219 -7.94 -4.73 16.46
C TYR A 219 -7.41 -5.72 15.42
N PHE A 220 -7.75 -5.48 14.15
CA PHE A 220 -7.16 -6.24 13.07
C PHE A 220 -5.69 -5.92 12.92
N GLY A 221 -4.86 -6.95 12.85
CA GLY A 221 -3.45 -6.82 12.52
C GLY A 221 -3.03 -7.77 11.41
N THR A 222 -2.11 -7.32 10.58
CA THR A 222 -1.47 -8.12 9.53
C THR A 222 0.04 -7.95 9.59
N LYS A 223 0.81 -9.02 9.38
CA LYS A 223 2.25 -8.91 9.20
C LYS A 223 2.57 -8.07 7.98
N ARG A 224 3.70 -7.37 8.03
CA ARG A 224 4.20 -6.60 6.90
C ARG A 224 4.89 -7.53 5.90
N PHE A 225 4.44 -7.56 4.66
CA PHE A 225 5.07 -8.32 3.58
C PHE A 225 6.32 -7.63 3.01
N ASP A 226 6.51 -6.34 3.31
CA ASP A 226 7.66 -5.55 2.89
C ASP A 226 8.83 -5.61 3.91
N ARG A 227 8.71 -6.47 4.91
CA ARG A 227 9.75 -6.79 5.90
C ARG A 227 9.94 -8.29 5.98
N LYS A 228 11.19 -8.72 6.03
CA LYS A 228 11.57 -10.12 6.19
C LYS A 228 12.64 -10.21 7.26
N ASN A 229 12.38 -11.04 8.24
CA ASN A 229 13.36 -11.38 9.28
C ASN A 229 13.93 -12.77 9.00
N ASP A 230 15.24 -12.88 8.85
CA ASP A 230 15.92 -14.15 8.67
C ASP A 230 17.22 -14.20 9.53
N SER A 231 18.01 -15.25 9.35
CA SER A 231 19.26 -15.45 10.10
C SER A 231 20.32 -14.36 9.85
N PHE A 232 20.17 -13.55 8.82
CA PHE A 232 21.09 -12.46 8.47
C PHE A 232 20.59 -11.10 8.98
N GLY A 233 19.37 -11.04 9.52
CA GLY A 233 18.78 -9.85 10.10
C GLY A 233 17.45 -9.44 9.45
N GLU A 234 17.08 -8.17 9.65
CA GLU A 234 15.88 -7.57 9.06
C GLU A 234 16.19 -7.06 7.66
N HIS A 235 15.42 -7.51 6.69
CA HIS A 235 15.50 -7.07 5.30
C HIS A 235 14.23 -6.33 4.88
N ARG A 236 14.41 -5.25 4.14
CA ARG A 236 13.35 -4.49 3.52
C ARG A 236 13.17 -4.94 2.08
N ILE A 237 11.93 -5.13 1.65
CA ILE A 237 11.59 -5.58 0.30
C ILE A 237 11.05 -4.40 -0.50
N HIS A 238 11.62 -4.14 -1.67
CA HIS A 238 11.11 -3.10 -2.56
C HIS A 238 9.72 -3.47 -3.07
N MET A 239 8.82 -2.51 -3.06
CA MET A 239 7.44 -2.69 -3.45
C MET A 239 6.92 -1.51 -4.26
N LEU A 240 5.99 -1.78 -5.16
CA LEU A 240 5.24 -0.78 -5.92
C LEU A 240 3.79 -1.16 -6.04
N THR A 241 2.91 -0.19 -5.85
CA THR A 241 1.49 -0.37 -6.17
C THR A 241 1.25 -0.31 -7.68
N ALA A 242 0.13 -0.87 -8.15
CA ALA A 242 -0.29 -0.71 -9.54
C ALA A 242 -0.50 0.76 -9.91
N ALA A 243 -0.92 1.60 -8.96
CA ALA A 243 -1.01 3.05 -9.14
C ALA A 243 0.35 3.66 -9.48
N ALA A 244 1.40 3.32 -8.73
CA ALA A 244 2.75 3.82 -8.97
C ALA A 244 3.36 3.27 -10.25
N LEU A 245 3.18 1.97 -10.53
CA LEU A 245 3.69 1.32 -11.73
C LEU A 245 3.13 1.90 -13.03
N LEU A 246 1.83 2.22 -13.02
CA LEU A 246 1.12 2.71 -14.21
C LEU A 246 0.97 4.24 -14.22
N GLU A 247 1.51 4.95 -13.23
CA GLU A 247 1.37 6.40 -13.05
C GLU A 247 -0.12 6.82 -13.13
N LEU A 248 -0.96 6.24 -12.24
CA LEU A 248 -2.41 6.48 -12.19
C LEU A 248 -2.83 7.27 -10.96
N ASP A 249 -3.80 8.16 -11.12
CA ASP A 249 -4.48 8.78 -9.98
C ASP A 249 -5.50 7.78 -9.39
N PHE A 250 -5.13 7.16 -8.27
CA PHE A 250 -5.96 6.15 -7.59
C PHE A 250 -7.29 6.71 -7.03
N ARG A 251 -7.40 8.04 -6.92
CA ARG A 251 -8.62 8.73 -6.45
C ARG A 251 -9.73 8.74 -7.50
N GLN A 252 -9.39 8.39 -8.74
CA GLN A 252 -10.33 8.30 -9.84
C GLN A 252 -10.44 6.83 -10.29
N PRO A 253 -11.67 6.28 -10.45
CA PRO A 253 -11.87 4.95 -11.01
C PRO A 253 -11.48 4.98 -12.50
N ASN A 254 -10.30 4.49 -12.81
CA ASN A 254 -9.70 4.57 -14.14
C ASN A 254 -9.06 3.25 -14.58
N MET A 255 -9.39 2.15 -13.92
CA MET A 255 -8.83 0.83 -14.18
C MET A 255 -9.91 -0.23 -14.40
N ASP A 256 -9.52 -1.24 -15.19
CA ASP A 256 -10.25 -2.48 -15.37
C ASP A 256 -9.35 -3.67 -15.00
N TYR A 257 -9.93 -4.77 -14.52
CA TYR A 257 -9.16 -5.97 -14.18
C TYR A 257 -8.42 -6.58 -15.37
N HIS A 258 -8.83 -6.33 -16.61
CA HIS A 258 -8.03 -6.67 -17.78
C HIS A 258 -6.65 -6.01 -17.74
N GLN A 259 -6.56 -4.76 -17.30
CA GLN A 259 -5.29 -4.05 -17.17
C GLN A 259 -4.46 -4.60 -16.01
N LEU A 260 -5.08 -4.92 -14.87
CA LEU A 260 -4.38 -5.55 -13.72
C LEU A 260 -3.84 -6.94 -14.07
N MET A 261 -4.64 -7.77 -14.73
CA MET A 261 -4.19 -9.10 -15.17
C MET A 261 -3.05 -8.99 -16.17
N LYS A 262 -3.13 -8.04 -17.11
CA LYS A 262 -2.05 -7.77 -18.07
C LYS A 262 -0.78 -7.26 -17.37
N LEU A 263 -0.92 -6.35 -16.41
CA LEU A 263 0.19 -5.85 -15.60
C LEU A 263 0.87 -7.00 -14.85
N THR A 264 0.08 -7.83 -14.16
CA THR A 264 0.58 -9.01 -13.44
C THR A 264 1.36 -9.91 -14.38
N LYS A 265 0.78 -10.26 -15.52
CA LYS A 265 1.40 -11.12 -16.51
C LYS A 265 2.75 -10.60 -16.99
N ILE A 266 2.82 -9.33 -17.36
CA ILE A 266 4.05 -8.70 -17.88
C ILE A 266 5.10 -8.61 -16.77
N LEU A 267 4.72 -8.08 -15.60
CA LEU A 267 5.66 -7.77 -14.53
C LEU A 267 6.24 -9.03 -13.89
N THR A 268 5.43 -10.08 -13.74
CA THR A 268 5.84 -11.36 -13.14
C THR A 268 6.37 -12.37 -14.18
N ARG A 269 6.59 -11.94 -15.43
CA ARG A 269 7.09 -12.80 -16.53
C ARG A 269 6.25 -14.06 -16.71
N ASP A 270 4.93 -13.91 -16.84
CA ASP A 270 3.97 -15.01 -17.00
C ASP A 270 3.92 -16.01 -15.84
N ASN A 271 4.22 -15.59 -14.62
CA ASN A 271 4.12 -16.47 -13.46
C ASN A 271 2.67 -16.90 -13.24
N LYS A 272 2.40 -18.19 -13.43
CA LYS A 272 1.04 -18.76 -13.37
C LYS A 272 0.39 -18.62 -12.00
N HIS A 273 1.18 -18.76 -10.92
CA HIS A 273 0.70 -18.61 -9.55
C HIS A 273 0.22 -17.16 -9.30
N ASP A 274 1.03 -16.17 -9.68
CA ASP A 274 0.68 -14.76 -9.48
C ASP A 274 -0.55 -14.36 -10.32
N ILE A 275 -0.66 -14.87 -11.57
CA ILE A 275 -1.81 -14.64 -12.45
C ILE A 275 -3.08 -15.25 -11.83
N GLU A 276 -3.03 -16.51 -11.36
CA GLU A 276 -4.16 -17.15 -10.72
C GLU A 276 -4.53 -16.44 -9.40
N ASN A 277 -3.55 -16.01 -8.61
CA ASN A 277 -3.79 -15.31 -7.36
C ASN A 277 -4.44 -13.94 -7.60
N MET A 278 -4.02 -13.17 -8.62
CA MET A 278 -4.70 -11.94 -9.02
C MET A 278 -6.15 -12.21 -9.47
N TYR A 279 -6.39 -13.28 -10.21
CA TYR A 279 -7.72 -13.69 -10.62
C TYR A 279 -8.61 -14.05 -9.42
N ARG A 280 -8.08 -14.77 -8.43
CA ARG A 280 -8.79 -15.10 -7.18
C ARG A 280 -9.14 -13.83 -6.39
N ARG A 281 -8.25 -12.85 -6.30
CA ARG A 281 -8.52 -11.54 -5.65
C ARG A 281 -9.66 -10.81 -6.35
N MET A 282 -9.68 -10.77 -7.68
CA MET A 282 -10.79 -10.18 -8.44
C MET A 282 -12.12 -10.87 -8.10
N CYS A 283 -12.17 -12.21 -8.14
CA CYS A 283 -13.37 -12.96 -7.80
C CYS A 283 -13.82 -12.69 -6.34
N PHE A 284 -12.87 -12.66 -5.40
CA PHE A 284 -13.17 -12.36 -4.00
C PHE A 284 -13.72 -10.94 -3.83
N ASN A 285 -13.10 -9.93 -4.42
CA ASN A 285 -13.57 -8.55 -4.35
C ASN A 285 -15.01 -8.42 -4.86
N VAL A 286 -15.35 -9.12 -5.93
CA VAL A 286 -16.72 -9.13 -6.49
C VAL A 286 -17.69 -9.76 -5.51
N PHE A 287 -17.46 -11.00 -5.07
CA PHE A 287 -18.43 -11.74 -4.26
C PHE A 287 -18.49 -11.29 -2.80
N ALA A 288 -17.36 -10.84 -2.24
CA ALA A 288 -17.29 -10.29 -0.89
C ALA A 288 -17.66 -8.80 -0.80
N HIS A 289 -18.07 -8.20 -1.92
CA HIS A 289 -18.41 -6.77 -2.02
C HIS A 289 -17.31 -5.83 -1.51
N ASN A 290 -16.05 -6.18 -1.76
CA ASN A 290 -14.95 -5.25 -1.59
C ASN A 290 -14.83 -4.35 -2.81
N ARG A 291 -15.58 -3.24 -2.81
CA ARG A 291 -15.64 -2.31 -3.94
C ARG A 291 -14.56 -1.22 -3.90
N ASP A 292 -13.81 -1.13 -2.81
CA ASP A 292 -12.67 -0.22 -2.68
C ASP A 292 -11.38 -0.85 -3.27
N ASP A 293 -11.55 -1.51 -4.41
CA ASP A 293 -10.51 -2.22 -5.14
C ASP A 293 -9.72 -1.29 -6.09
N HIS A 294 -9.27 -0.16 -5.56
CA HIS A 294 -8.50 0.83 -6.32
C HIS A 294 -7.04 0.39 -6.54
N SER A 295 -6.37 1.04 -7.48
CA SER A 295 -5.02 0.67 -7.96
C SER A 295 -3.93 0.64 -6.88
N LYS A 296 -4.10 1.29 -5.73
CA LYS A 296 -3.17 1.20 -4.59
C LYS A 296 -3.33 -0.08 -3.76
N ASN A 297 -4.43 -0.82 -3.91
CA ASN A 297 -4.67 -2.08 -3.20
C ASN A 297 -4.06 -3.31 -3.89
N PHE A 298 -3.33 -3.09 -4.98
CA PHE A 298 -2.61 -4.14 -5.71
C PHE A 298 -1.13 -3.77 -5.76
N THR A 299 -0.31 -4.54 -5.04
CA THR A 299 1.12 -4.28 -4.91
C THR A 299 1.94 -5.42 -5.50
N PHE A 300 3.09 -5.08 -6.05
CA PHE A 300 4.11 -6.01 -6.50
C PHE A 300 5.38 -5.78 -5.69
N ILE A 301 6.08 -6.86 -5.38
CA ILE A 301 7.35 -6.88 -4.64
C ILE A 301 8.49 -7.33 -5.54
N TYR A 302 9.67 -6.76 -5.36
CA TYR A 302 10.85 -7.16 -6.09
C TYR A 302 11.54 -8.34 -5.37
N ASP A 303 11.73 -9.42 -6.09
CA ASP A 303 12.42 -10.62 -5.62
C ASP A 303 13.86 -10.60 -6.12
N GLU A 304 14.79 -10.24 -5.24
CA GLU A 304 16.23 -10.17 -5.55
C GLU A 304 16.80 -11.50 -6.00
N ASN A 305 16.29 -12.63 -5.46
CA ASN A 305 16.80 -13.95 -5.80
C ASN A 305 16.53 -14.35 -7.25
N ASN A 306 15.43 -13.84 -7.80
CA ASN A 306 15.00 -14.14 -9.17
C ASN A 306 15.14 -12.94 -10.12
N ASP A 307 15.71 -11.83 -9.65
CA ASP A 307 15.83 -10.58 -10.41
C ASP A 307 14.51 -10.27 -11.13
N GLY A 308 13.43 -10.16 -10.37
CA GLY A 308 12.10 -10.01 -10.95
C GLY A 308 11.03 -9.61 -9.96
N TRP A 309 9.87 -9.31 -10.48
CA TRP A 309 8.73 -8.89 -9.68
C TRP A 309 7.77 -10.04 -9.43
N ARG A 310 7.14 -10.03 -8.28
CA ARG A 310 6.10 -10.97 -7.86
C ARG A 310 4.90 -10.21 -7.34
N LEU A 311 3.72 -10.78 -7.43
CA LEU A 311 2.54 -10.24 -6.78
C LEU A 311 2.72 -10.34 -5.25
N SER A 312 2.49 -9.24 -4.53
CA SER A 312 2.55 -9.25 -3.05
C SER A 312 1.43 -10.12 -2.46
N PRO A 313 1.52 -10.56 -1.21
CA PRO A 313 0.34 -10.99 -0.45
C PRO A 313 -0.78 -9.94 -0.52
N ALA A 314 -2.04 -10.38 -0.49
CA ALA A 314 -3.20 -9.49 -0.53
C ALA A 314 -3.39 -8.77 0.82
N TYR A 315 -3.96 -7.58 0.77
CA TYR A 315 -4.29 -6.76 1.93
C TYR A 315 -5.54 -5.91 1.63
N ASP A 316 -6.10 -5.28 2.65
CA ASP A 316 -7.28 -4.42 2.56
C ASP A 316 -8.49 -5.11 1.87
N LEU A 317 -8.64 -6.43 2.11
CA LEU A 317 -9.79 -7.19 1.67
C LEU A 317 -10.88 -7.11 2.74
N THR A 318 -11.80 -6.16 2.60
CA THR A 318 -12.92 -5.96 3.53
C THR A 318 -14.13 -5.43 2.79
N TYR A 319 -15.31 -5.53 3.41
CA TYR A 319 -16.53 -4.97 2.83
C TYR A 319 -16.41 -3.46 2.59
N SER A 320 -16.79 -3.03 1.40
CA SER A 320 -16.89 -1.61 1.06
C SER A 320 -17.98 -1.37 0.02
N THR A 321 -18.83 -0.37 0.27
CA THR A 321 -19.89 0.01 -0.68
C THR A 321 -19.43 1.03 -1.70
N THR A 322 -18.31 1.73 -1.48
CA THR A 322 -17.91 2.97 -2.17
C THR A 322 -19.02 4.04 -2.19
N TYR A 323 -18.77 5.23 -2.75
CA TYR A 323 -19.78 6.31 -2.79
C TYR A 323 -20.93 6.03 -3.76
N TYR A 324 -20.70 5.24 -4.82
CA TYR A 324 -21.66 5.00 -5.88
C TYR A 324 -22.15 3.55 -5.96
N GLY A 325 -21.71 2.68 -5.04
CA GLY A 325 -22.06 1.27 -5.04
C GLY A 325 -21.44 0.48 -6.21
N GLU A 326 -20.36 0.99 -6.80
CA GLU A 326 -19.64 0.35 -7.90
C GLU A 326 -18.21 0.01 -7.49
N HIS A 327 -17.61 -0.99 -8.11
CA HIS A 327 -16.20 -1.31 -8.00
C HIS A 327 -15.34 -0.16 -8.52
N THR A 328 -14.27 0.17 -7.82
CA THR A 328 -13.31 1.18 -8.27
C THR A 328 -12.52 0.68 -9.48
N THR A 329 -12.27 -0.64 -9.54
CA THR A 329 -11.74 -1.33 -10.73
C THR A 329 -12.85 -2.14 -11.38
N THR A 330 -13.22 -1.83 -12.62
CA THR A 330 -14.28 -2.54 -13.34
C THR A 330 -13.85 -3.96 -13.73
N VAL A 331 -14.81 -4.86 -13.91
CA VAL A 331 -14.60 -6.23 -14.39
C VAL A 331 -15.24 -6.35 -15.76
N ASP A 332 -14.45 -6.43 -16.81
CA ASP A 332 -14.91 -6.45 -18.21
C ASP A 332 -15.86 -5.29 -18.51
N GLY A 333 -15.51 -4.08 -18.04
CA GLY A 333 -16.29 -2.85 -18.17
C GLY A 333 -17.48 -2.73 -17.22
N ASN A 334 -17.78 -3.74 -16.40
CA ASN A 334 -18.88 -3.72 -15.44
C ASN A 334 -18.37 -3.39 -14.02
N GLY A 335 -18.75 -2.23 -13.49
CA GLY A 335 -18.40 -1.80 -12.13
C GLY A 335 -19.52 -2.08 -11.11
N ARG A 336 -20.75 -2.27 -11.56
CA ARG A 336 -21.90 -2.30 -10.65
C ARG A 336 -22.21 -3.70 -10.10
N ASN A 337 -22.39 -4.66 -11.00
CA ASN A 337 -22.77 -6.04 -10.66
C ASN A 337 -22.05 -7.02 -11.59
N PRO A 338 -20.71 -7.10 -11.57
CA PRO A 338 -20.01 -8.12 -12.31
C PRO A 338 -20.33 -9.51 -11.74
N GLY A 339 -20.38 -10.52 -12.63
CA GLY A 339 -20.67 -11.91 -12.27
C GLY A 339 -19.71 -12.89 -12.92
N ILE A 340 -20.03 -14.16 -12.85
CA ILE A 340 -19.21 -15.26 -13.40
C ILE A 340 -18.83 -15.02 -14.87
N LYS A 341 -19.72 -14.44 -15.65
CA LYS A 341 -19.49 -14.15 -17.08
C LYS A 341 -18.33 -13.18 -17.28
N GLU A 342 -18.39 -12.03 -16.62
CA GLU A 342 -17.36 -10.98 -16.71
C GLU A 342 -16.04 -11.48 -16.11
N LEU A 343 -16.08 -12.13 -14.95
CA LEU A 343 -14.92 -12.75 -14.32
C LEU A 343 -14.21 -13.72 -15.27
N THR A 344 -14.98 -14.65 -15.88
CA THR A 344 -14.45 -15.64 -16.82
C THR A 344 -13.86 -14.97 -18.06
N ALA A 345 -14.47 -13.89 -18.57
CA ALA A 345 -13.95 -13.13 -19.71
C ALA A 345 -12.57 -12.54 -19.40
N VAL A 346 -12.40 -11.92 -18.22
CA VAL A 346 -11.10 -11.34 -17.79
C VAL A 346 -10.03 -12.42 -17.65
N GLY A 347 -10.33 -13.54 -16.96
CA GLY A 347 -9.37 -14.63 -16.76
C GLY A 347 -8.94 -15.28 -18.09
N THR A 348 -9.89 -15.49 -18.99
CA THR A 348 -9.62 -16.08 -20.32
C THR A 348 -8.77 -15.13 -21.18
N ALA A 349 -9.04 -13.83 -21.14
CA ALA A 349 -8.22 -12.82 -21.84
C ALA A 349 -6.78 -12.76 -21.31
N ALA A 350 -6.57 -13.08 -20.03
CA ALA A 350 -5.24 -13.19 -19.43
C ALA A 350 -4.51 -14.49 -19.82
N GLY A 351 -5.18 -15.42 -20.48
CA GLY A 351 -4.61 -16.70 -20.95
C GLY A 351 -4.88 -17.88 -20.01
N MET A 352 -5.78 -17.75 -19.05
CA MET A 352 -6.24 -18.86 -18.21
C MET A 352 -7.28 -19.70 -18.98
N GLU A 353 -7.34 -20.98 -18.66
CA GLU A 353 -8.35 -21.87 -19.23
C GLU A 353 -9.75 -21.50 -18.70
N LYS A 354 -10.75 -21.46 -19.61
CA LYS A 354 -12.12 -21.05 -19.30
C LYS A 354 -12.75 -21.87 -18.17
N ASP A 355 -12.57 -23.18 -18.20
CA ASP A 355 -13.15 -24.09 -17.20
C ASP A 355 -12.52 -23.87 -15.81
N ILE A 356 -11.21 -23.58 -15.77
CA ILE A 356 -10.47 -23.22 -14.55
C ILE A 356 -11.01 -21.90 -13.99
N CYS A 357 -11.13 -20.85 -14.83
CA CYS A 357 -11.70 -19.57 -14.43
C CYS A 357 -13.09 -19.73 -13.84
N THR A 358 -13.96 -20.43 -14.55
CA THR A 358 -15.35 -20.66 -14.12
C THR A 358 -15.40 -21.40 -12.79
N LYS A 359 -14.58 -22.45 -12.63
CA LYS A 359 -14.50 -23.22 -11.39
C LYS A 359 -14.03 -22.36 -10.21
N ILE A 360 -12.93 -21.63 -10.37
CA ILE A 360 -12.40 -20.75 -9.32
C ILE A 360 -13.46 -19.74 -8.88
N ALA A 361 -14.14 -19.10 -9.84
CA ALA A 361 -15.17 -18.11 -9.53
C ALA A 361 -16.34 -18.71 -8.73
N TYR A 362 -16.84 -19.89 -9.10
CA TYR A 362 -17.89 -20.59 -8.33
C TYR A 362 -17.42 -21.05 -6.95
N ASP A 363 -16.19 -21.56 -6.84
CA ASP A 363 -15.63 -22.01 -5.56
C ASP A 363 -15.51 -20.84 -4.59
N ILE A 364 -15.07 -19.66 -5.07
CA ILE A 364 -14.96 -18.44 -4.27
C ILE A 364 -16.33 -17.89 -3.91
N GLU A 365 -17.29 -17.84 -4.84
CA GLU A 365 -18.66 -17.42 -4.56
C GLU A 365 -19.27 -18.25 -3.43
N LYS A 366 -19.12 -19.57 -3.51
CA LYS A 366 -19.61 -20.50 -2.49
C LYS A 366 -18.92 -20.29 -1.13
N CYS A 367 -17.60 -20.13 -1.13
CA CYS A 367 -16.83 -19.90 0.08
C CYS A 367 -17.27 -18.60 0.77
N VAL A 368 -17.35 -17.50 0.03
CA VAL A 368 -17.78 -16.19 0.54
C VAL A 368 -19.18 -16.26 1.14
N LYS A 369 -20.16 -16.88 0.43
CA LYS A 369 -21.52 -17.07 0.94
C LYS A 369 -21.55 -17.85 2.25
N ASN A 370 -20.74 -18.89 2.36
CA ASN A 370 -20.72 -19.71 3.58
C ASN A 370 -20.08 -19.01 4.78
N GLU A 371 -19.01 -18.23 4.55
CA GLU A 371 -18.18 -17.66 5.61
C GLU A 371 -18.61 -16.23 6.02
N LEU A 372 -19.17 -15.45 5.09
CA LEU A 372 -19.49 -14.05 5.32
C LEU A 372 -20.99 -13.75 5.37
N ASP A 373 -21.86 -14.46 4.62
CA ASP A 373 -23.32 -14.23 4.61
C ASP A 373 -24.05 -14.97 5.74
N GLY A 374 -23.40 -15.84 6.49
CA GLY A 374 -24.00 -16.71 7.50
C GLY A 374 -24.14 -16.10 8.92
N ASN A 375 -23.99 -14.74 9.09
CA ASN A 375 -24.10 -14.09 10.42
C ASN A 375 -24.80 -12.76 10.36
#